data_8b2051ff5ffc747d5b4fdb64bec8c2db
#
_entry.id   8b2051ff5ffc747d5b4fdb64bec8c2db
#
_cell.length_a   1.000
_cell.length_b   1.000
_cell.length_c   1.000
_cell.angle_alpha   90.00
_cell.angle_beta   90.00
_cell.angle_gamma   90.00
#
_symmetry.space_group_name_H-M   'P 1'
#
loop_
_entity.id
_entity.type
_entity.pdbx_description
1 polymer ?
#
loop_
_entity_poly.entity_id
_entity_poly.type
_entity_poly.pdbx_seq_one_letter_code
_entity_poly.pdbx_strand_id
1 'polypeptide(L)'
;MKRYLSVFGLAARGSFWQGLALMIVSVALAGALLYLTPGSGPVHYADEYGADQTYEDDLALSELPKASKMAAPLALGLGGLCSVLAKSGGGKGAKTGYTMRRLQVREGTACLLWVVYDFMMLLLFWALAALVIFGVMTLRMKNMPEPNGIGPQSLILAYYGSALLHNLLPAGDALAWVSHAVALAACAVGCVDVAVKGWQEKLGGIAMAIAVILTAAGYCVDLQHSSYYILLIVAQAIVIGLTIYSWKGGDEDEDFLYAGQD
;
A
#
# COMPACT_ATOMS: atom_id res chain seq x y z
N MET A 1 -15.13 10.60 -25.13
CA MET A 1 -14.70 11.11 -23.81
C MET A 1 -15.76 10.88 -22.72
N LYS A 2 -17.03 11.26 -22.85
CA LYS A 2 -18.06 11.10 -21.80
C LYS A 2 -18.24 9.65 -21.28
N ARG A 3 -18.10 8.62 -22.15
CA ARG A 3 -18.26 7.20 -21.78
C ARG A 3 -17.16 6.70 -20.83
N TYR A 4 -15.91 7.08 -21.07
CA TYR A 4 -14.77 6.71 -20.21
C TYR A 4 -14.84 7.39 -18.84
N LEU A 5 -15.28 8.67 -18.81
CA LEU A 5 -15.48 9.39 -17.57
C LEU A 5 -16.60 8.75 -16.71
N SER A 6 -17.65 8.20 -17.34
CA SER A 6 -18.71 7.52 -16.60
C SER A 6 -18.27 6.18 -16.02
N VAL A 7 -17.37 5.44 -16.70
CA VAL A 7 -16.75 4.20 -16.14
C VAL A 7 -15.90 4.52 -14.91
N PHE A 8 -15.05 5.56 -15.02
CA PHE A 8 -14.25 6.04 -13.90
C PHE A 8 -15.12 6.52 -12.72
N GLY A 9 -16.18 7.29 -13.01
CA GLY A 9 -17.13 7.76 -12.03
C GLY A 9 -17.91 6.64 -11.34
N LEU A 10 -18.12 5.51 -12.02
CA LEU A 10 -18.77 4.35 -11.43
C LEU A 10 -17.92 3.71 -10.34
N ALA A 11 -16.62 3.55 -10.58
CA ALA A 11 -15.67 3.06 -9.59
C ALA A 11 -15.58 4.01 -8.38
N ALA A 12 -15.43 5.31 -8.66
CA ALA A 12 -15.29 6.32 -7.62
C ALA A 12 -16.55 6.41 -6.72
N ARG A 13 -17.74 6.30 -7.28
CA ARG A 13 -18.99 6.48 -6.54
C ARG A 13 -19.18 5.43 -5.44
N GLY A 14 -18.67 4.21 -5.65
CA GLY A 14 -18.82 3.10 -4.69
C GLY A 14 -17.76 3.05 -3.60
N SER A 15 -16.52 3.50 -3.89
CA SER A 15 -15.37 3.27 -3.02
C SER A 15 -14.71 4.53 -2.48
N PHE A 16 -14.90 5.69 -3.12
CA PHE A 16 -14.13 6.90 -2.79
C PHE A 16 -14.27 7.32 -1.32
N TRP A 17 -15.51 7.50 -0.84
CA TRP A 17 -15.72 7.95 0.54
C TRP A 17 -15.31 6.93 1.59
N GLN A 18 -15.56 5.64 1.32
CA GLN A 18 -15.17 4.55 2.21
C GLN A 18 -13.63 4.41 2.24
N GLY A 19 -13.00 4.48 1.07
CA GLY A 19 -11.55 4.45 0.94
C GLY A 19 -10.89 5.64 1.64
N LEU A 20 -11.42 6.87 1.42
CA LEU A 20 -10.90 8.08 2.06
C LEU A 20 -11.02 8.03 3.60
N ALA A 21 -12.18 7.59 4.12
CA ALA A 21 -12.37 7.43 5.56
C ALA A 21 -11.36 6.42 6.15
N LEU A 22 -11.18 5.29 5.48
CA LEU A 22 -10.22 4.26 5.92
C LEU A 22 -8.78 4.77 5.89
N MET A 23 -8.40 5.51 4.85
CA MET A 23 -7.06 6.15 4.75
C MET A 23 -6.82 7.09 5.93
N ILE A 24 -7.78 7.99 6.20
CA ILE A 24 -7.66 8.97 7.29
C ILE A 24 -7.55 8.25 8.63
N VAL A 25 -8.39 7.25 8.89
CA VAL A 25 -8.38 6.51 10.17
C VAL A 25 -7.07 5.76 10.37
N SER A 26 -6.61 5.01 9.36
CA SER A 26 -5.38 4.22 9.48
C SER A 26 -4.13 5.08 9.62
N VAL A 27 -4.04 6.19 8.87
CA VAL A 27 -2.91 7.12 8.93
C VAL A 27 -2.94 7.92 10.23
N ALA A 28 -4.12 8.38 10.68
CA ALA A 28 -4.26 9.06 11.96
C ALA A 28 -3.87 8.15 13.14
N LEU A 29 -4.27 6.87 13.08
CA LEU A 29 -3.88 5.89 14.09
C LEU A 29 -2.37 5.64 14.09
N ALA A 30 -1.74 5.52 12.93
CA ALA A 30 -0.29 5.39 12.82
C ALA A 30 0.44 6.62 13.38
N GLY A 31 -0.02 7.82 13.03
CA GLY A 31 0.51 9.07 13.56
C GLY A 31 0.31 9.21 15.07
N ALA A 32 -0.85 8.84 15.60
CA ALA A 32 -1.14 8.85 17.02
C ALA A 32 -0.24 7.88 17.80
N LEU A 33 -0.05 6.65 17.30
CA LEU A 33 0.86 5.68 17.90
C LEU A 33 2.29 6.23 17.94
N LEU A 34 2.76 6.82 16.83
CA LEU A 34 4.08 7.43 16.77
C LEU A 34 4.22 8.62 17.74
N TYR A 35 3.18 9.44 17.86
CA TYR A 35 3.18 10.60 18.77
C TYR A 35 3.14 10.19 20.23
N LEU A 36 2.36 9.16 20.59
CA LEU A 36 2.15 8.70 21.97
C LEU A 36 3.26 7.76 22.47
N THR A 37 4.12 7.27 21.59
CA THR A 37 5.23 6.39 22.00
C THR A 37 6.17 7.16 22.94
N PRO A 38 6.49 6.63 24.14
CA PRO A 38 7.42 7.30 25.05
C PRO A 38 8.78 7.47 24.39
N GLY A 39 9.45 8.59 24.68
CA GLY A 39 10.79 8.90 24.19
C GLY A 39 11.90 8.12 24.89
N SER A 40 11.58 7.41 25.99
CA SER A 40 12.49 6.55 26.74
C SER A 40 12.06 5.09 26.62
N GLY A 41 13.00 4.19 26.58
CA GLY A 41 12.74 2.75 26.52
C GLY A 41 13.81 1.95 27.23
N PRO A 42 13.52 0.68 27.59
CA PRO A 42 14.52 -0.18 28.20
C PRO A 42 15.59 -0.55 27.15
N VAL A 43 16.83 -0.17 27.43
CA VAL A 43 17.99 -0.58 26.68
C VAL A 43 18.66 -1.72 27.40
N HIS A 44 18.85 -2.85 26.71
CA HIS A 44 19.59 -4.00 27.24
C HIS A 44 21.07 -3.82 26.88
N TYR A 45 21.88 -3.73 27.88
CA TYR A 45 23.34 -3.68 27.77
C TYR A 45 23.95 -4.92 28.41
N ALA A 46 24.73 -5.67 27.64
CA ALA A 46 25.54 -6.75 28.19
C ALA A 46 26.81 -6.12 28.78
N ASP A 47 26.92 -6.16 30.09
CA ASP A 47 28.12 -5.73 30.79
C ASP A 47 29.32 -6.60 30.39
N GLU A 48 30.54 -6.07 30.55
CA GLU A 48 31.82 -6.73 30.25
C GLU A 48 31.96 -8.10 30.97
N TYR A 49 31.12 -8.32 31.99
CA TYR A 49 31.00 -9.57 32.76
C TYR A 49 29.80 -10.46 32.34
N GLY A 50 29.08 -10.11 31.28
CA GLY A 50 27.96 -10.89 30.77
C GLY A 50 26.65 -10.78 31.57
N ALA A 51 26.56 -9.81 32.47
CA ALA A 51 25.31 -9.53 33.16
C ALA A 51 24.44 -8.59 32.33
N ASP A 52 23.21 -8.99 32.02
CA ASP A 52 22.22 -8.15 31.36
C ASP A 52 21.75 -7.06 32.31
N GLN A 53 22.21 -5.85 32.12
CA GLN A 53 21.69 -4.67 32.81
C GLN A 53 20.67 -3.97 31.91
N THR A 54 19.49 -3.70 32.45
CA THR A 54 18.44 -2.93 31.79
C THR A 54 18.39 -1.55 32.42
N TYR A 55 18.63 -0.51 31.66
CA TYR A 55 18.41 0.86 32.11
C TYR A 55 17.48 1.58 31.12
N GLU A 56 16.76 2.59 31.60
CA GLU A 56 15.96 3.45 30.76
C GLU A 56 16.88 4.48 30.10
N ASP A 57 16.96 4.45 28.78
CA ASP A 57 17.68 5.44 27.99
C ASP A 57 16.73 6.12 27.00
N ASP A 58 17.10 7.31 26.57
CA ASP A 58 16.33 8.04 25.57
C ASP A 58 16.41 7.32 24.23
N LEU A 59 15.24 6.92 23.73
CA LEU A 59 15.11 6.26 22.42
C LEU A 59 15.58 7.23 21.31
N ALA A 60 16.53 6.78 20.50
CA ALA A 60 16.93 7.51 19.33
C ALA A 60 15.72 7.76 18.41
N LEU A 61 15.67 8.95 17.80
CA LEU A 61 14.56 9.36 16.91
C LEU A 61 14.36 8.36 15.74
N SER A 62 15.42 7.64 15.33
CA SER A 62 15.39 6.58 14.33
C SER A 62 14.67 5.30 14.77
N GLU A 63 14.61 5.03 16.07
CA GLU A 63 14.00 3.83 16.62
C GLU A 63 12.50 4.01 16.93
N LEU A 64 12.04 5.26 17.09
CA LEU A 64 10.64 5.58 17.35
C LEU A 64 9.66 4.94 16.37
N PRO A 65 9.88 4.93 15.05
CA PRO A 65 8.97 4.28 14.11
C PRO A 65 8.80 2.79 14.37
N LYS A 66 9.87 2.10 14.77
CA LYS A 66 9.85 0.68 15.12
C LYS A 66 9.17 0.45 16.48
N ALA A 67 9.54 1.22 17.49
CA ALA A 67 8.99 1.13 18.83
C ALA A 67 7.47 1.42 18.86
N SER A 68 7.01 2.39 18.07
CA SER A 68 5.60 2.77 17.98
C SER A 68 4.69 1.73 17.32
N LYS A 69 5.25 0.72 16.63
CA LYS A 69 4.52 -0.29 15.85
C LYS A 69 3.56 0.33 14.81
N MET A 70 3.85 1.55 14.34
CA MET A 70 3.00 2.28 13.39
C MET A 70 2.87 1.58 12.03
N ALA A 71 3.75 0.63 11.73
CA ALA A 71 3.65 -0.19 10.51
C ALA A 71 2.37 -1.04 10.48
N ALA A 72 1.88 -1.50 11.64
CA ALA A 72 0.69 -2.35 11.72
C ALA A 72 -0.59 -1.64 11.23
N PRO A 73 -0.98 -0.44 11.71
CA PRO A 73 -2.16 0.25 11.19
C PRO A 73 -1.99 0.66 9.72
N LEU A 74 -0.78 0.94 9.24
CA LEU A 74 -0.55 1.21 7.82
C LEU A 74 -0.75 -0.03 6.96
N ALA A 75 -0.23 -1.19 7.36
CA ALA A 75 -0.43 -2.45 6.66
C ALA A 75 -1.91 -2.87 6.65
N LEU A 76 -2.60 -2.74 7.78
CA LEU A 76 -4.04 -2.99 7.88
C LEU A 76 -4.84 -2.00 7.02
N GLY A 77 -4.42 -0.72 7.01
CA GLY A 77 -5.00 0.32 6.16
C GLY A 77 -4.86 0.00 4.69
N LEU A 78 -3.68 -0.44 4.25
CA LEU A 78 -3.42 -0.88 2.87
C LEU A 78 -4.32 -2.06 2.49
N GLY A 79 -4.35 -3.12 3.29
CA GLY A 79 -5.19 -4.30 3.04
C GLY A 79 -6.68 -3.98 3.04
N GLY A 80 -7.12 -3.16 3.99
CA GLY A 80 -8.50 -2.67 4.06
C GLY A 80 -8.88 -1.81 2.85
N LEU A 81 -7.99 -0.90 2.42
CA LEU A 81 -8.19 -0.08 1.23
C LEU A 81 -8.31 -0.94 -0.03
N CYS A 82 -7.39 -1.89 -0.24
CA CYS A 82 -7.48 -2.84 -1.34
C CYS A 82 -8.80 -3.62 -1.32
N SER A 83 -9.26 -4.02 -0.13
CA SER A 83 -10.55 -4.72 0.02
C SER A 83 -11.76 -3.84 -0.33
N VAL A 84 -11.72 -2.55 -0.03
CA VAL A 84 -12.76 -1.57 -0.42
C VAL A 84 -12.74 -1.34 -1.92
N LEU A 85 -11.55 -1.14 -2.51
CA LEU A 85 -11.37 -0.93 -3.94
C LEU A 85 -11.83 -2.16 -4.74
N ALA A 86 -11.46 -3.35 -4.31
CA ALA A 86 -11.88 -4.61 -4.93
C ALA A 86 -13.41 -4.80 -4.95
N LYS A 87 -14.11 -4.34 -3.92
CA LYS A 87 -15.58 -4.41 -3.86
C LYS A 87 -16.29 -3.39 -4.75
N SER A 88 -15.64 -2.27 -5.06
CA SER A 88 -16.26 -1.17 -5.79
C SER A 88 -16.68 -1.55 -7.20
N GLY A 89 -15.92 -2.43 -7.85
CA GLY A 89 -16.23 -2.96 -9.18
C GLY A 89 -17.09 -4.23 -9.16
N GLY A 90 -17.07 -4.97 -8.05
CA GLY A 90 -17.67 -6.31 -7.91
C GLY A 90 -19.00 -6.35 -7.17
N GLY A 91 -19.81 -5.30 -7.20
CA GLY A 91 -21.13 -5.32 -6.54
C GLY A 91 -21.93 -6.56 -6.94
N LYS A 92 -22.22 -7.42 -5.94
CA LYS A 92 -23.06 -8.61 -6.12
C LYS A 92 -24.43 -8.18 -6.64
N GLY A 93 -24.60 -8.30 -7.93
CA GLY A 93 -25.88 -8.02 -8.59
C GLY A 93 -25.70 -7.66 -10.05
N ALA A 94 -26.56 -8.19 -10.88
CA ALA A 94 -26.65 -7.99 -12.34
C ALA A 94 -26.57 -6.53 -12.82
N LYS A 95 -26.61 -5.55 -11.90
CA LYS A 95 -26.66 -4.11 -12.22
C LYS A 95 -25.33 -3.58 -12.76
N THR A 96 -24.17 -4.01 -12.23
CA THR A 96 -22.87 -3.46 -12.64
C THR A 96 -22.45 -4.05 -13.99
N GLY A 97 -22.57 -5.37 -14.17
CA GLY A 97 -22.32 -6.03 -15.45
C GLY A 97 -23.28 -5.55 -16.54
N TYR A 98 -24.58 -5.36 -16.22
CA TYR A 98 -25.56 -4.80 -17.16
C TYR A 98 -25.21 -3.35 -17.57
N THR A 99 -24.77 -2.53 -16.61
CA THR A 99 -24.37 -1.14 -16.89
C THR A 99 -23.12 -1.09 -17.77
N MET A 100 -22.17 -1.99 -17.58
CA MET A 100 -20.95 -2.09 -18.39
C MET A 100 -21.27 -2.52 -19.84
N ARG A 101 -22.11 -3.55 -20.02
CA ARG A 101 -22.58 -3.97 -21.37
C ARG A 101 -23.33 -2.84 -22.08
N ARG A 102 -24.11 -2.04 -21.36
CA ARG A 102 -24.85 -0.90 -21.92
C ARG A 102 -23.92 0.26 -22.34
N LEU A 103 -22.79 0.42 -21.68
CA LEU A 103 -21.82 1.49 -22.01
C LEU A 103 -21.01 1.18 -23.28
N GLN A 104 -21.10 -0.04 -23.84
CA GLN A 104 -20.36 -0.47 -25.04
C GLN A 104 -18.86 -0.15 -24.99
N VAL A 105 -18.26 -0.25 -23.82
CA VAL A 105 -16.81 -0.09 -23.62
C VAL A 105 -16.19 -1.48 -23.60
N ARG A 106 -15.09 -1.67 -24.29
CA ARG A 106 -14.32 -2.93 -24.23
C ARG A 106 -13.93 -3.23 -22.80
N GLU A 107 -14.11 -4.45 -22.33
CA GLU A 107 -13.82 -4.88 -20.96
C GLU A 107 -12.38 -4.54 -20.54
N GLY A 108 -11.40 -4.82 -21.41
CA GLY A 108 -10.01 -4.46 -21.13
C GLY A 108 -9.76 -2.97 -20.91
N THR A 109 -10.51 -2.09 -21.61
CA THR A 109 -10.39 -0.64 -21.41
C THR A 109 -11.02 -0.22 -20.05
N ALA A 110 -12.12 -0.86 -19.68
CA ALA A 110 -12.74 -0.62 -18.39
C ALA A 110 -11.85 -1.07 -17.24
N CYS A 111 -11.24 -2.26 -17.34
CA CYS A 111 -10.28 -2.76 -16.37
C CYS A 111 -9.08 -1.81 -16.24
N LEU A 112 -8.53 -1.31 -17.35
CA LEU A 112 -7.43 -0.36 -17.32
C LEU A 112 -7.79 0.94 -16.60
N LEU A 113 -8.98 1.48 -16.85
CA LEU A 113 -9.44 2.71 -16.17
C LEU A 113 -9.62 2.49 -14.66
N TRP A 114 -10.03 1.30 -14.26
CA TRP A 114 -10.14 0.97 -12.85
C TRP A 114 -8.78 0.75 -12.20
N VAL A 115 -7.84 0.10 -12.87
CA VAL A 115 -6.45 0.02 -12.40
C VAL A 115 -5.87 1.41 -12.16
N VAL A 116 -6.10 2.35 -13.08
CA VAL A 116 -5.65 3.74 -12.92
C VAL A 116 -6.31 4.40 -11.71
N TYR A 117 -7.61 4.21 -11.52
CA TYR A 117 -8.32 4.74 -10.36
C TYR A 117 -7.77 4.17 -9.04
N ASP A 118 -7.64 2.84 -8.96
CA ASP A 118 -7.14 2.17 -7.77
C ASP A 118 -5.70 2.55 -7.47
N PHE A 119 -4.86 2.67 -8.50
CA PHE A 119 -3.49 3.16 -8.37
C PHE A 119 -3.43 4.58 -7.80
N MET A 120 -4.29 5.48 -8.28
CA MET A 120 -4.35 6.86 -7.75
C MET A 120 -4.81 6.90 -6.30
N MET A 121 -5.75 6.04 -5.90
CA MET A 121 -6.20 5.93 -4.51
C MET A 121 -5.09 5.40 -3.60
N LEU A 122 -4.33 4.40 -4.05
CA LEU A 122 -3.18 3.85 -3.31
C LEU A 122 -2.03 4.88 -3.21
N LEU A 123 -1.77 5.63 -4.27
CA LEU A 123 -0.80 6.72 -4.28
C LEU A 123 -1.20 7.82 -3.28
N LEU A 124 -2.48 8.17 -3.21
CA LEU A 124 -3.01 9.13 -2.24
C LEU A 124 -2.82 8.64 -0.80
N PHE A 125 -3.09 7.35 -0.54
CA PHE A 125 -2.86 6.72 0.75
C PHE A 125 -1.38 6.81 1.17
N TRP A 126 -0.48 6.47 0.25
CA TRP A 126 0.95 6.56 0.49
C TRP A 126 1.40 8.00 0.76
N ALA A 127 0.96 8.97 -0.04
CA ALA A 127 1.31 10.38 0.13
C ALA A 127 0.80 10.94 1.47
N LEU A 128 -0.42 10.56 1.87
CA LEU A 128 -1.01 10.94 3.15
C LEU A 128 -0.23 10.33 4.32
N ALA A 129 0.16 9.06 4.22
CA ALA A 129 0.97 8.39 5.23
C ALA A 129 2.34 9.06 5.39
N ALA A 130 3.03 9.35 4.29
CA ALA A 130 4.30 10.07 4.31
C ALA A 130 4.15 11.45 4.96
N LEU A 131 3.17 12.24 4.55
CA LEU A 131 2.92 13.58 5.09
C LEU A 131 2.68 13.56 6.60
N VAL A 132 1.81 12.68 7.08
CA VAL A 132 1.47 12.62 8.51
C VAL A 132 2.64 12.10 9.33
N ILE A 133 3.34 11.07 8.89
CA ILE A 133 4.46 10.49 9.62
C ILE A 133 5.61 11.49 9.75
N PHE A 134 6.03 12.11 8.65
CA PHE A 134 7.08 13.13 8.68
C PHE A 134 6.64 14.38 9.44
N GLY A 135 5.35 14.75 9.37
CA GLY A 135 4.77 15.82 10.18
C GLY A 135 4.86 15.53 11.68
N VAL A 136 4.48 14.32 12.10
CA VAL A 136 4.56 13.89 13.51
C VAL A 136 6.01 13.81 13.99
N MET A 137 6.93 13.28 13.17
CA MET A 137 8.36 13.25 13.49
C MET A 137 8.92 14.65 13.72
N THR A 138 8.54 15.61 12.87
CA THR A 138 8.94 17.02 13.02
C THR A 138 8.38 17.65 14.31
N LEU A 139 7.12 17.32 14.65
CA LEU A 139 6.51 17.79 15.92
C LEU A 139 7.20 17.19 17.12
N ARG A 140 7.53 15.91 17.09
CA ARG A 140 8.26 15.22 18.15
C ARG A 140 9.64 15.85 18.37
N MET A 141 10.37 16.07 17.28
CA MET A 141 11.68 16.73 17.34
C MET A 141 11.63 18.09 18.03
N LYS A 142 10.58 18.90 17.78
CA LYS A 142 10.43 20.23 18.39
C LYS A 142 10.09 20.16 19.88
N ASN A 143 9.45 19.07 20.33
CA ASN A 143 9.00 18.90 21.70
C ASN A 143 9.98 18.11 22.59
N MET A 144 11.11 17.64 22.03
CA MET A 144 12.15 17.02 22.82
C MET A 144 12.96 18.06 23.59
N PRO A 145 13.23 17.85 24.91
CA PRO A 145 14.02 18.80 25.70
C PRO A 145 15.45 18.91 25.17
N GLU A 146 15.93 20.14 25.08
CA GLU A 146 17.32 20.41 24.75
C GLU A 146 18.25 19.96 25.88
N PRO A 147 18.91 18.85 25.90
CA PRO A 147 20.37 18.87 26.02
C PRO A 147 21.06 18.19 24.84
N ASN A 148 20.32 17.53 23.99
CA ASN A 148 20.91 16.70 22.93
C ASN A 148 21.10 17.43 21.59
N GLY A 149 21.00 18.75 21.54
CA GLY A 149 21.32 19.54 20.33
C GLY A 149 20.52 19.10 19.10
N ILE A 150 19.23 18.78 19.25
CA ILE A 150 18.40 18.19 18.19
C ILE A 150 18.08 19.28 17.16
N GLY A 151 18.94 19.41 16.17
CA GLY A 151 18.73 20.26 15.02
C GLY A 151 18.03 19.52 13.88
N PRO A 152 17.75 20.20 12.76
CA PRO A 152 17.16 19.58 11.56
C PRO A 152 17.95 18.35 11.06
N GLN A 153 19.23 18.26 11.40
CA GLN A 153 20.10 17.13 11.10
C GLN A 153 19.64 15.82 11.76
N SER A 154 19.02 15.90 12.94
CA SER A 154 18.51 14.71 13.64
C SER A 154 17.37 14.03 12.90
N LEU A 155 16.54 14.80 12.18
CA LEU A 155 15.49 14.25 11.33
C LEU A 155 16.07 13.50 10.14
N ILE A 156 17.16 14.02 9.55
CA ILE A 156 17.88 13.36 8.44
C ILE A 156 18.55 12.08 8.95
N LEU A 157 19.18 12.11 10.12
CA LEU A 157 19.78 10.92 10.75
C LEU A 157 18.69 9.87 11.07
N ALA A 158 17.56 10.29 11.61
CA ALA A 158 16.43 9.41 11.88
C ALA A 158 15.86 8.79 10.60
N TYR A 159 15.79 9.56 9.53
CA TYR A 159 15.37 9.08 8.22
C TYR A 159 16.29 7.97 7.70
N TYR A 160 17.61 8.16 7.73
CA TYR A 160 18.56 7.14 7.27
C TYR A 160 18.71 5.98 8.27
N GLY A 161 18.50 6.20 9.55
CA GLY A 161 18.56 5.15 10.58
C GLY A 161 17.31 4.29 10.70
N SER A 162 16.19 4.71 10.11
CA SER A 162 14.93 3.97 10.16
C SER A 162 14.59 3.36 8.81
N ALA A 163 14.61 2.04 8.71
CA ALA A 163 14.22 1.32 7.49
C ALA A 163 12.83 1.70 7.00
N LEU A 164 11.86 1.85 7.92
CA LEU A 164 10.48 2.19 7.57
C LEU A 164 10.37 3.60 6.98
N LEU A 165 11.07 4.59 7.54
CA LEU A 165 11.06 5.95 7.00
C LEU A 165 11.76 6.02 5.65
N HIS A 166 12.89 5.32 5.51
CA HIS A 166 13.61 5.24 4.25
C HIS A 166 12.78 4.55 3.16
N ASN A 167 12.13 3.43 3.48
CA ASN A 167 11.26 2.73 2.54
C ASN A 167 9.97 3.51 2.22
N LEU A 168 9.47 4.32 3.15
CA LEU A 168 8.29 5.14 2.90
C LEU A 168 8.58 6.29 1.92
N LEU A 169 9.76 6.91 1.99
CA LEU A 169 10.17 8.00 1.11
C LEU A 169 11.61 7.78 0.65
N PRO A 170 11.88 6.94 -0.34
CA PRO A 170 13.24 6.56 -0.73
C PRO A 170 13.96 7.69 -1.45
N ALA A 171 14.47 8.68 -0.69
CA ALA A 171 15.21 9.80 -1.24
C ALA A 171 16.57 9.33 -1.75
N GLY A 172 16.85 9.60 -3.01
CA GLY A 172 18.14 9.32 -3.65
C GLY A 172 18.28 7.93 -4.28
N ASP A 173 17.31 7.01 -4.11
CA ASP A 173 17.34 5.68 -4.72
C ASP A 173 16.24 5.51 -5.78
N ALA A 174 16.64 5.59 -7.05
CA ALA A 174 15.73 5.42 -8.18
C ALA A 174 15.11 4.01 -8.24
N LEU A 175 15.88 2.97 -7.83
CA LEU A 175 15.40 1.59 -7.85
C LEU A 175 14.30 1.37 -6.80
N ALA A 176 14.44 1.98 -5.63
CA ALA A 176 13.42 1.94 -4.59
C ALA A 176 12.13 2.66 -5.03
N TRP A 177 12.23 3.78 -5.76
CA TRP A 177 11.06 4.44 -6.36
C TRP A 177 10.34 3.54 -7.38
N VAL A 178 11.10 2.85 -8.24
CA VAL A 178 10.53 1.88 -9.19
C VAL A 178 9.85 0.74 -8.45
N SER A 179 10.50 0.18 -7.42
CA SER A 179 9.90 -0.87 -6.58
C SER A 179 8.58 -0.43 -5.96
N HIS A 180 8.51 0.81 -5.47
CA HIS A 180 7.29 1.41 -4.92
C HIS A 180 6.16 1.51 -5.95
N ALA A 181 6.48 2.06 -7.12
CA ALA A 181 5.50 2.22 -8.19
C ALA A 181 4.96 0.86 -8.67
N VAL A 182 5.84 -0.14 -8.81
CA VAL A 182 5.46 -1.50 -9.20
C VAL A 182 4.60 -2.17 -8.12
N ALA A 183 4.93 -1.97 -6.83
CA ALA A 183 4.14 -2.51 -5.71
C ALA A 183 2.72 -1.93 -5.68
N LEU A 184 2.57 -0.62 -5.83
CA LEU A 184 1.25 0.02 -5.91
C LEU A 184 0.47 -0.44 -7.15
N ALA A 185 1.14 -0.59 -8.29
CA ALA A 185 0.53 -1.11 -9.52
C ALA A 185 0.06 -2.57 -9.35
N ALA A 186 0.84 -3.42 -8.68
CA ALA A 186 0.45 -4.80 -8.40
C ALA A 186 -0.78 -4.88 -7.49
N CYS A 187 -0.84 -4.04 -6.45
CA CYS A 187 -2.02 -3.94 -5.60
C CYS A 187 -3.26 -3.47 -6.40
N ALA A 188 -3.12 -2.46 -7.26
CA ALA A 188 -4.21 -1.96 -8.09
C ALA A 188 -4.73 -3.02 -9.07
N VAL A 189 -3.82 -3.71 -9.77
CA VAL A 189 -4.18 -4.82 -10.67
C VAL A 189 -4.85 -5.96 -9.89
N GLY A 190 -4.35 -6.29 -8.70
CA GLY A 190 -4.96 -7.28 -7.82
C GLY A 190 -6.38 -6.92 -7.38
N CYS A 191 -6.66 -5.64 -7.08
CA CYS A 191 -8.00 -5.16 -6.75
C CYS A 191 -8.98 -5.35 -7.92
N VAL A 192 -8.55 -4.99 -9.12
CA VAL A 192 -9.36 -5.16 -10.34
C VAL A 192 -9.58 -6.63 -10.66
N ASP A 193 -8.59 -7.51 -10.44
CA ASP A 193 -8.74 -8.96 -10.60
C ASP A 193 -9.87 -9.53 -9.76
N VAL A 194 -9.94 -9.10 -8.49
CA VAL A 194 -11.05 -9.52 -7.60
C VAL A 194 -12.41 -9.06 -8.15
N ALA A 195 -12.48 -7.83 -8.66
CA ALA A 195 -13.71 -7.28 -9.22
C ALA A 195 -14.14 -8.07 -10.47
N VAL A 196 -13.21 -8.33 -11.40
CA VAL A 196 -13.45 -9.08 -12.64
C VAL A 196 -13.88 -10.53 -12.36
N LYS A 197 -13.13 -11.23 -11.49
CA LYS A 197 -13.49 -12.60 -11.10
C LYS A 197 -14.82 -12.67 -10.36
N GLY A 198 -15.14 -11.61 -9.58
CA GLY A 198 -16.46 -11.49 -8.95
C GLY A 198 -17.62 -11.42 -9.95
N TRP A 199 -17.41 -10.86 -11.14
CA TRP A 199 -18.42 -10.86 -12.21
C TRP A 199 -18.56 -12.22 -12.88
N GLN A 200 -17.46 -12.95 -12.97
CA GLN A 200 -17.39 -14.30 -13.55
C GLN A 200 -17.82 -15.39 -12.54
N GLU A 201 -18.26 -14.99 -11.34
CA GLU A 201 -18.58 -15.91 -10.23
C GLU A 201 -17.41 -16.83 -9.84
N LYS A 202 -16.17 -16.46 -10.21
CA LYS A 202 -14.93 -17.18 -9.87
C LYS A 202 -14.36 -16.64 -8.57
N LEU A 203 -13.65 -17.51 -7.84
CA LEU A 203 -12.89 -17.11 -6.65
C LEU A 203 -11.68 -16.27 -7.07
N GLY A 204 -11.65 -15.01 -6.62
CA GLY A 204 -10.56 -14.06 -6.81
C GLY A 204 -9.94 -13.66 -5.47
N GLY A 205 -8.80 -12.94 -5.51
CA GLY A 205 -8.21 -12.31 -4.32
C GLY A 205 -6.83 -12.82 -3.94
N ILE A 206 -6.37 -13.95 -4.47
CA ILE A 206 -5.04 -14.49 -4.17
C ILE A 206 -3.96 -13.51 -4.65
N ALA A 207 -4.06 -13.01 -5.88
CA ALA A 207 -3.12 -12.06 -6.44
C ALA A 207 -3.07 -10.76 -5.62
N MET A 208 -4.24 -10.22 -5.23
CA MET A 208 -4.34 -9.06 -4.36
C MET A 208 -3.70 -9.31 -3.00
N ALA A 209 -3.98 -10.45 -2.36
CA ALA A 209 -3.40 -10.78 -1.05
C ALA A 209 -1.88 -10.87 -1.11
N ILE A 210 -1.34 -11.54 -2.13
CA ILE A 210 0.12 -11.64 -2.34
C ILE A 210 0.72 -10.25 -2.57
N ALA A 211 0.13 -9.43 -3.43
CA ALA A 211 0.60 -8.08 -3.70
C ALA A 211 0.63 -7.21 -2.43
N VAL A 212 -0.45 -7.25 -1.62
CA VAL A 212 -0.54 -6.50 -0.35
C VAL A 212 0.51 -6.98 0.65
N ILE A 213 0.68 -8.30 0.81
CA ILE A 213 1.66 -8.88 1.74
C ILE A 213 3.09 -8.50 1.32
N LEU A 214 3.43 -8.64 0.04
CA LEU A 214 4.75 -8.26 -0.47
C LEU A 214 5.02 -6.76 -0.30
N THR A 215 4.02 -5.93 -0.54
CA THR A 215 4.12 -4.48 -0.35
C THR A 215 4.32 -4.14 1.12
N ALA A 216 3.50 -4.67 2.02
CA ALA A 216 3.62 -4.43 3.46
C ALA A 216 4.96 -4.95 4.02
N ALA A 217 5.42 -6.12 3.58
CA ALA A 217 6.72 -6.66 3.96
C ALA A 217 7.86 -5.78 3.46
N GLY A 218 7.79 -5.26 2.23
CA GLY A 218 8.78 -4.35 1.67
C GLY A 218 8.95 -3.05 2.46
N TYR A 219 7.90 -2.57 3.12
CA TYR A 219 8.00 -1.41 4.02
C TYR A 219 8.65 -1.72 5.36
N CYS A 220 8.48 -2.93 5.86
CA CYS A 220 8.93 -3.32 7.21
C CYS A 220 10.35 -3.87 7.24
N VAL A 221 10.84 -4.39 6.11
CA VAL A 221 12.17 -5.01 6.02
C VAL A 221 13.21 -3.95 5.71
N ASP A 222 14.36 -4.04 6.38
CA ASP A 222 15.51 -3.21 6.07
C ASP A 222 16.16 -3.69 4.77
N LEU A 223 15.92 -2.95 3.70
CA LEU A 223 16.37 -3.27 2.35
C LEU A 223 17.72 -2.61 2.08
N GLN A 224 18.75 -2.94 2.88
CA GLN A 224 20.09 -2.34 2.76
C GLN A 224 20.77 -2.65 1.41
N HIS A 225 20.33 -3.65 0.66
CA HIS A 225 20.93 -4.07 -0.59
C HIS A 225 19.99 -3.88 -1.77
N SER A 226 20.48 -3.29 -2.84
CA SER A 226 19.73 -3.11 -4.11
C SER A 226 19.12 -4.40 -4.67
N SER A 227 19.71 -5.57 -4.37
CA SER A 227 19.20 -6.88 -4.77
C SER A 227 17.81 -7.20 -4.22
N TYR A 228 17.46 -6.71 -3.02
CA TYR A 228 16.13 -6.91 -2.45
C TYR A 228 15.05 -6.13 -3.21
N TYR A 229 15.35 -4.90 -3.65
CA TYR A 229 14.42 -4.14 -4.48
C TYR A 229 14.19 -4.82 -5.83
N ILE A 230 15.23 -5.37 -6.44
CA ILE A 230 15.10 -6.13 -7.70
C ILE A 230 14.22 -7.36 -7.47
N LEU A 231 14.43 -8.11 -6.39
CA LEU A 231 13.61 -9.27 -6.05
C LEU A 231 12.14 -8.89 -5.88
N LEU A 232 11.86 -7.80 -5.16
CA LEU A 232 10.49 -7.31 -4.97
C LEU A 232 9.85 -6.87 -6.29
N ILE A 233 10.59 -6.16 -7.15
CA ILE A 233 10.11 -5.74 -8.47
C ILE A 233 9.76 -6.98 -9.30
N VAL A 234 10.64 -7.98 -9.35
CA VAL A 234 10.42 -9.22 -10.11
C VAL A 234 9.20 -9.97 -9.57
N ALA A 235 9.10 -10.14 -8.24
CA ALA A 235 7.96 -10.82 -7.63
C ALA A 235 6.63 -10.11 -7.94
N GLN A 236 6.59 -8.79 -7.80
CA GLN A 236 5.39 -8.00 -8.11
C GLN A 236 5.06 -8.01 -9.62
N ALA A 237 6.08 -7.96 -10.49
CA ALA A 237 5.90 -8.03 -11.93
C ALA A 237 5.33 -9.40 -12.36
N ILE A 238 5.75 -10.49 -11.72
CA ILE A 238 5.18 -11.82 -11.94
C ILE A 238 3.69 -11.84 -11.53
N VAL A 239 3.35 -11.26 -10.37
CA VAL A 239 1.95 -11.16 -9.93
C VAL A 239 1.11 -10.40 -10.96
N ILE A 240 1.58 -9.24 -11.43
CA ILE A 240 0.91 -8.45 -12.47
C ILE A 240 0.75 -9.29 -13.75
N GLY A 241 1.82 -9.92 -14.22
CA GLY A 241 1.82 -10.70 -15.47
C GLY A 241 0.85 -11.87 -15.43
N LEU A 242 0.86 -12.66 -14.36
CA LEU A 242 -0.05 -13.78 -14.17
C LEU A 242 -1.51 -13.32 -14.06
N THR A 243 -1.76 -12.20 -13.42
CA THR A 243 -3.10 -11.62 -13.27
C THR A 243 -3.65 -11.18 -14.64
N ILE A 244 -2.86 -10.41 -15.39
CA ILE A 244 -3.26 -9.96 -16.75
C ILE A 244 -3.44 -11.14 -17.70
N TYR A 245 -2.60 -12.17 -17.60
CA TYR A 245 -2.74 -13.39 -18.38
C TYR A 245 -4.06 -14.10 -18.08
N SER A 246 -4.47 -14.16 -16.80
CA SER A 246 -5.74 -14.79 -16.41
C SER A 246 -6.97 -14.06 -16.97
N TRP A 247 -6.88 -12.77 -17.27
CA TRP A 247 -7.97 -12.02 -17.91
C TRP A 247 -8.16 -12.40 -19.38
N LYS A 248 -7.06 -12.66 -20.11
CA LYS A 248 -7.12 -13.05 -21.55
C LYS A 248 -7.70 -14.45 -21.76
N GLY A 249 -7.45 -15.40 -20.85
CA GLY A 249 -7.97 -16.75 -20.97
C GLY A 249 -9.49 -16.86 -20.78
N GLY A 250 -10.14 -15.82 -20.22
CA GLY A 250 -11.60 -15.76 -20.08
C GLY A 250 -12.34 -15.40 -21.38
N ASP A 251 -11.69 -14.65 -22.27
CA ASP A 251 -12.31 -14.21 -23.52
C ASP A 251 -12.40 -15.38 -24.55
N GLU A 252 -11.44 -16.31 -24.54
CA GLU A 252 -11.44 -17.46 -25.47
C GLU A 252 -12.55 -18.47 -25.16
N ASP A 253 -12.92 -18.65 -23.89
CA ASP A 253 -14.00 -19.56 -23.49
C ASP A 253 -15.39 -19.02 -23.87
N GLU A 254 -15.59 -17.69 -23.93
CA GLU A 254 -16.86 -17.10 -24.38
C GLU A 254 -17.06 -17.21 -25.90
N ASP A 255 -16.00 -17.05 -26.71
CA ASP A 255 -16.09 -17.17 -28.16
C ASP A 255 -16.47 -18.61 -28.61
N PHE A 256 -16.02 -19.62 -27.86
CA PHE A 256 -16.42 -21.02 -28.12
C PHE A 256 -17.91 -21.28 -27.79
N LEU A 257 -18.47 -20.60 -26.81
CA LEU A 257 -19.89 -20.78 -26.44
C LEU A 257 -20.84 -20.10 -27.42
N TYR A 258 -20.42 -19.07 -28.12
CA TYR A 258 -21.24 -18.38 -29.13
C TYR A 258 -21.08 -18.98 -30.54
N ALA A 259 -19.97 -19.59 -30.83
CA ALA A 259 -19.72 -20.25 -32.13
C ALA A 259 -20.54 -21.56 -32.35
N GLY A 260 -21.22 -22.06 -31.31
CA GLY A 260 -22.04 -23.27 -31.36
C GLY A 260 -23.54 -23.02 -31.44
N GLN A 261 -23.99 -21.78 -31.67
CA GLN A 261 -25.42 -21.40 -31.72
C GLN A 261 -25.89 -20.97 -33.14
N ASP A 262 -25.05 -21.03 -34.16
CA ASP A 262 -25.39 -20.91 -35.55
C ASP A 262 -25.50 -22.32 -36.20
#